data_6a424ef331518f570594fc953c75a6db
#
_entry.id   6a424ef331518f570594fc953c75a6db
#
_cell.length_a   1.000
_cell.length_b   1.000
_cell.length_c   1.000
_cell.angle_alpha   90.00
_cell.angle_beta   90.00
_cell.angle_gamma   90.00
#
_symmetry.space_group_name_H-M   'P 1'
#
loop_
_entity.id
_entity.type
_entity.pdbx_description
1 polymer ?
#
loop_
_entity_poly.entity_id
_entity_poly.type
_entity_poly.pdbx_seq_one_letter_code
_entity_poly.pdbx_strand_id
1 'polypeptide(L)'
;MSLSIVCLDLEGVLIPEIWINFAESVKIDELKLTTRDISDYDVLMNKRIGILKENGLTLPDIQQVIEGLDPLPGAKEFLDALRERTQVIILSDTFTQFASPMMRKLGWPTLFCNTLETDADGTVTGYRLRQQDGKKKAVKALSSIGFSIIAAGDSYNDVSMLKTADAGIFFRPPDTIIDEFPQIPVTREYSELLTAIEEAAVTI
;
A
#
# COMPACT_ATOMS: atom_id res chain seq x y z
N MET A 1 -5.63 26.15 -13.16
CA MET A 1 -5.01 24.83 -13.02
C MET A 1 -5.61 24.19 -11.77
N SER A 2 -6.17 23.01 -11.90
CA SER A 2 -6.63 22.23 -10.75
C SER A 2 -5.41 21.82 -9.91
N LEU A 3 -5.54 21.81 -8.59
CA LEU A 3 -4.50 21.27 -7.71
C LEU A 3 -4.60 19.76 -7.73
N SER A 4 -3.56 19.08 -8.19
CA SER A 4 -3.53 17.61 -8.21
C SER A 4 -2.91 17.02 -6.94
N ILE A 5 -3.41 15.86 -6.53
CA ILE A 5 -2.82 15.01 -5.49
C ILE A 5 -2.53 13.65 -6.11
N VAL A 6 -1.36 13.10 -5.82
CA VAL A 6 -1.01 11.73 -6.19
C VAL A 6 -1.26 10.81 -4.99
N CYS A 7 -2.08 9.78 -5.21
CA CYS A 7 -2.36 8.73 -4.24
C CYS A 7 -1.61 7.45 -4.65
N LEU A 8 -0.67 7.00 -3.83
CA LEU A 8 0.13 5.79 -4.09
C LEU A 8 -0.28 4.67 -3.14
N ASP A 9 -0.28 3.42 -3.60
CA ASP A 9 -0.16 2.30 -2.69
C ASP A 9 1.25 2.25 -2.08
N LEU A 10 1.43 1.48 -1.02
CA LEU A 10 2.69 1.35 -0.30
C LEU A 10 3.42 0.06 -0.66
N GLU A 11 2.81 -1.09 -0.33
CA GLU A 11 3.40 -2.42 -0.56
C GLU A 11 3.30 -2.77 -2.06
N GLY A 12 4.37 -3.31 -2.64
CA GLY A 12 4.45 -3.52 -4.11
C GLY A 12 4.80 -2.28 -4.93
N VAL A 13 4.55 -1.08 -4.41
CA VAL A 13 4.87 0.20 -5.09
C VAL A 13 6.11 0.87 -4.52
N LEU A 14 6.22 1.00 -3.20
CA LEU A 14 7.34 1.69 -2.55
C LEU A 14 8.16 0.78 -1.63
N ILE A 15 7.53 -0.24 -1.07
CA ILE A 15 8.17 -1.20 -0.16
C ILE A 15 7.79 -2.63 -0.54
N PRO A 16 8.59 -3.63 -0.14
CA PRO A 16 8.21 -5.03 -0.33
C PRO A 16 7.01 -5.41 0.55
N GLU A 17 6.34 -6.50 0.17
CA GLU A 17 5.21 -7.09 0.90
C GLU A 17 5.62 -7.53 2.31
N ILE A 18 5.07 -6.89 3.34
CA ILE A 18 5.47 -7.11 4.73
C ILE A 18 5.14 -8.53 5.19
N TRP A 19 3.91 -9.00 4.95
CA TRP A 19 3.50 -10.33 5.40
C TRP A 19 4.28 -11.45 4.72
N ILE A 20 4.64 -11.30 3.45
CA ILE A 20 5.45 -12.28 2.72
C ILE A 20 6.85 -12.35 3.31
N ASN A 21 7.51 -11.21 3.52
CA ASN A 21 8.85 -11.16 4.12
C ASN A 21 8.87 -11.68 5.55
N PHE A 22 7.84 -11.37 6.34
CA PHE A 22 7.70 -11.90 7.69
C PHE A 22 7.53 -13.42 7.68
N ALA A 23 6.63 -13.94 6.84
CA ALA A 23 6.41 -15.37 6.67
C ALA A 23 7.69 -16.15 6.32
N GLU A 24 8.51 -15.58 5.44
CA GLU A 24 9.80 -16.16 5.05
C GLU A 24 10.81 -16.16 6.20
N SER A 25 10.86 -15.08 6.96
CA SER A 25 11.74 -14.95 8.11
C SER A 25 11.42 -15.98 9.20
N VAL A 26 10.14 -16.20 9.49
CA VAL A 26 9.69 -17.15 10.53
C VAL A 26 9.44 -18.56 9.98
N LYS A 27 9.54 -18.77 8.65
CA LYS A 27 9.31 -20.04 7.94
C LYS A 27 7.92 -20.63 8.16
N ILE A 28 6.90 -19.77 8.10
CA ILE A 28 5.48 -20.14 8.21
C ILE A 28 4.78 -19.71 6.92
N ASP A 29 4.64 -20.66 5.99
CA ASP A 29 4.11 -20.36 4.64
C ASP A 29 2.65 -19.90 4.66
N GLU A 30 1.85 -20.31 5.65
CA GLU A 30 0.45 -19.89 5.78
C GLU A 30 0.28 -18.38 5.98
N LEU A 31 1.31 -17.68 6.45
CA LEU A 31 1.31 -16.21 6.57
C LEU A 31 1.50 -15.49 5.22
N LYS A 32 1.94 -16.20 4.16
CA LYS A 32 2.07 -15.66 2.80
C LYS A 32 0.74 -15.47 2.08
N LEU A 33 -0.33 -16.13 2.58
CA LEU A 33 -1.65 -15.99 1.98
C LEU A 33 -2.07 -14.53 1.90
N THR A 34 -2.67 -14.16 0.77
CA THR A 34 -3.12 -12.80 0.48
C THR A 34 -4.62 -12.77 0.22
N THR A 35 -5.17 -11.60 -0.07
CA THR A 35 -6.57 -11.46 -0.49
C THR A 35 -6.88 -12.14 -1.83
N ARG A 36 -5.87 -12.57 -2.57
CA ARG A 36 -6.02 -13.43 -3.77
C ARG A 36 -6.40 -14.86 -3.40
N ASP A 37 -5.91 -15.35 -2.25
CA ASP A 37 -6.14 -16.70 -1.75
C ASP A 37 -7.39 -16.75 -0.86
N ILE A 38 -7.59 -15.73 -0.04
CA ILE A 38 -8.74 -15.56 0.86
C ILE A 38 -9.30 -14.17 0.62
N SER A 39 -10.36 -14.07 -0.17
CA SER A 39 -10.95 -12.79 -0.61
C SER A 39 -11.59 -11.98 0.54
N ASP A 40 -12.03 -12.66 1.59
CA ASP A 40 -12.54 -12.02 2.79
C ASP A 40 -11.38 -11.58 3.69
N TYR A 41 -11.22 -10.25 3.82
CA TYR A 41 -10.13 -9.65 4.59
C TYR A 41 -10.19 -10.01 6.08
N ASP A 42 -11.40 -10.09 6.66
CA ASP A 42 -11.57 -10.41 8.07
C ASP A 42 -11.17 -11.88 8.33
N VAL A 43 -11.53 -12.80 7.43
CA VAL A 43 -11.10 -14.20 7.49
C VAL A 43 -9.58 -14.31 7.39
N LEU A 44 -8.98 -13.60 6.44
CA LEU A 44 -7.52 -13.58 6.25
C LEU A 44 -6.80 -13.07 7.50
N MET A 45 -7.24 -11.93 8.04
CA MET A 45 -6.59 -11.32 9.21
C MET A 45 -6.77 -12.14 10.47
N ASN A 46 -7.96 -12.70 10.71
CA ASN A 46 -8.20 -13.58 11.85
C ASN A 46 -7.34 -14.85 11.78
N LYS A 47 -7.14 -15.40 10.58
CA LYS A 47 -6.21 -16.52 10.38
C LYS A 47 -4.78 -16.14 10.72
N ARG A 48 -4.29 -15.00 10.23
CA ARG A 48 -2.93 -14.51 10.53
C ARG A 48 -2.74 -14.30 12.03
N ILE A 49 -3.71 -13.67 12.72
CA ILE A 49 -3.67 -13.45 14.17
C ILE A 49 -3.65 -14.79 14.91
N GLY A 50 -4.44 -15.77 14.48
CA GLY A 50 -4.41 -17.13 15.03
C GLY A 50 -3.03 -17.77 14.92
N ILE A 51 -2.41 -17.72 13.72
CA ILE A 51 -1.07 -18.27 13.48
C ILE A 51 -0.01 -17.57 14.36
N LEU A 52 -0.05 -16.24 14.47
CA LEU A 52 0.85 -15.50 15.34
C LEU A 52 0.75 -16.01 16.78
N LYS A 53 -0.47 -16.13 17.31
CA LYS A 53 -0.73 -16.58 18.67
C LYS A 53 -0.27 -18.02 18.90
N GLU A 54 -0.55 -18.95 17.99
CA GLU A 54 -0.15 -20.35 18.06
C GLU A 54 1.37 -20.53 18.09
N ASN A 55 2.11 -19.62 17.44
CA ASN A 55 3.57 -19.66 17.38
C ASN A 55 4.25 -18.72 18.38
N GLY A 56 3.50 -18.05 19.26
CA GLY A 56 4.05 -17.11 20.24
C GLY A 56 4.72 -15.87 19.61
N LEU A 57 4.33 -15.52 18.39
CA LEU A 57 4.86 -14.37 17.66
C LEU A 57 4.10 -13.08 18.03
N THR A 58 4.86 -12.04 18.30
CA THR A 58 4.35 -10.75 18.77
C THR A 58 4.58 -9.64 17.77
N LEU A 59 4.00 -8.47 18.01
CA LEU A 59 4.26 -7.28 17.19
C LEU A 59 5.75 -6.89 17.15
N PRO A 60 6.52 -6.94 18.28
CA PRO A 60 7.97 -6.74 18.23
C PRO A 60 8.72 -7.66 17.28
N ASP A 61 8.33 -8.94 17.18
CA ASP A 61 8.96 -9.89 16.25
C ASP A 61 8.74 -9.48 14.80
N ILE A 62 7.51 -9.05 14.47
CA ILE A 62 7.18 -8.53 13.13
C ILE A 62 7.96 -7.25 12.85
N GLN A 63 8.01 -6.32 13.80
CA GLN A 63 8.72 -5.05 13.64
C GLN A 63 10.23 -5.26 13.45
N GLN A 64 10.84 -6.24 14.12
CA GLN A 64 12.24 -6.58 13.93
C GLN A 64 12.53 -7.01 12.48
N VAL A 65 11.64 -7.79 11.87
CA VAL A 65 11.78 -8.16 10.46
C VAL A 65 11.65 -6.94 9.55
N ILE A 66 10.64 -6.10 9.79
CA ILE A 66 10.39 -4.88 8.99
C ILE A 66 11.56 -3.90 9.07
N GLU A 67 12.20 -3.74 10.22
CA GLU A 67 13.37 -2.88 10.39
C GLU A 67 14.54 -3.29 9.49
N GLY A 68 14.66 -4.59 9.22
CA GLY A 68 15.65 -5.16 8.31
C GLY A 68 15.32 -4.99 6.82
N LEU A 69 14.10 -4.61 6.46
CA LEU A 69 13.70 -4.38 5.08
C LEU A 69 14.14 -2.98 4.62
N ASP A 70 14.38 -2.84 3.32
CA ASP A 70 14.59 -1.55 2.67
C ASP A 70 13.43 -1.24 1.70
N PRO A 71 13.19 0.05 1.40
CA PRO A 71 12.35 0.42 0.28
C PRO A 71 12.79 -0.27 -1.02
N LEU A 72 11.87 -0.46 -1.94
CA LEU A 72 12.19 -1.02 -3.25
C LEU A 72 13.27 -0.15 -3.94
N PRO A 73 14.19 -0.75 -4.71
CA PRO A 73 15.24 0.00 -5.38
C PRO A 73 14.69 1.14 -6.24
N GLY A 74 15.12 2.37 -5.98
CA GLY A 74 14.65 3.58 -6.66
C GLY A 74 13.36 4.20 -6.09
N ALA A 75 12.69 3.55 -5.14
CA ALA A 75 11.42 4.03 -4.58
C ALA A 75 11.57 5.36 -3.82
N LYS A 76 12.65 5.49 -3.05
CA LYS A 76 12.91 6.70 -2.27
C LYS A 76 13.18 7.90 -3.18
N GLU A 77 14.02 7.71 -4.18
CA GLU A 77 14.37 8.73 -5.17
C GLU A 77 13.16 9.15 -6.00
N PHE A 78 12.34 8.19 -6.41
CA PHE A 78 11.06 8.46 -7.09
C PHE A 78 10.12 9.29 -6.20
N LEU A 79 9.93 8.88 -4.96
CA LEU A 79 9.03 9.56 -4.03
C LEU A 79 9.49 10.98 -3.75
N ASP A 80 10.79 11.21 -3.58
CA ASP A 80 11.35 12.55 -3.37
C ASP A 80 11.14 13.43 -4.61
N ALA A 81 11.47 12.93 -5.80
CA ALA A 81 11.27 13.65 -7.04
C ALA A 81 9.78 13.99 -7.29
N LEU A 82 8.87 13.08 -6.92
CA LEU A 82 7.44 13.33 -7.04
C LEU A 82 6.96 14.40 -6.05
N ARG A 83 7.45 14.38 -4.81
CA ARG A 83 7.09 15.33 -3.76
C ARG A 83 7.57 16.76 -4.03
N GLU A 84 8.62 16.93 -4.84
CA GLU A 84 9.06 18.24 -5.31
C GLU A 84 8.06 18.90 -6.29
N ARG A 85 7.19 18.09 -6.91
CA ARG A 85 6.29 18.51 -8.00
C ARG A 85 4.84 18.57 -7.58
N THR A 86 4.40 17.71 -6.67
CA THR A 86 3.00 17.60 -6.28
C THR A 86 2.85 17.10 -4.85
N GLN A 87 1.63 17.16 -4.33
CA GLN A 87 1.28 16.57 -3.05
C GLN A 87 1.10 15.06 -3.21
N VAL A 88 1.65 14.29 -2.27
CA VAL A 88 1.59 12.83 -2.29
C VAL A 88 0.96 12.32 -1.01
N ILE A 89 -0.01 11.40 -1.14
CA ILE A 89 -0.60 10.66 -0.04
C ILE A 89 -0.47 9.17 -0.34
N ILE A 90 0.07 8.42 0.62
CA ILE A 90 0.11 6.97 0.55
C ILE A 90 -1.19 6.43 1.14
N LEU A 91 -1.87 5.57 0.40
CA LEU A 91 -3.10 4.89 0.79
C LEU A 91 -2.83 3.38 0.85
N SER A 92 -2.80 2.81 2.05
CA SER A 92 -2.39 1.41 2.23
C SER A 92 -3.32 0.64 3.16
N ASP A 93 -3.46 -0.66 2.91
CA ASP A 93 -4.15 -1.59 3.81
C ASP A 93 -3.24 -2.13 4.92
N THR A 94 -1.99 -1.70 4.97
CA THR A 94 -1.04 -1.99 6.04
C THR A 94 -1.46 -1.37 7.38
N PHE A 95 -0.64 -1.55 8.41
CA PHE A 95 -0.90 -1.06 9.76
C PHE A 95 0.14 -0.02 10.18
N THR A 96 -0.28 0.96 10.98
CA THR A 96 0.62 2.02 11.50
C THR A 96 1.88 1.44 12.15
N GLN A 97 1.72 0.35 12.91
CA GLN A 97 2.82 -0.30 13.62
C GLN A 97 3.81 -0.99 12.68
N PHE A 98 3.35 -1.44 11.51
CA PHE A 98 4.21 -2.03 10.48
C PHE A 98 4.90 -0.95 9.63
N ALA A 99 4.16 0.07 9.27
CA ALA A 99 4.64 1.11 8.36
C ALA A 99 5.74 1.99 8.97
N SER A 100 5.75 2.19 10.28
CA SER A 100 6.60 3.18 10.96
C SER A 100 8.09 3.10 10.61
N PRO A 101 8.76 1.93 10.59
CA PRO A 101 10.16 1.84 10.17
C PRO A 101 10.38 2.26 8.71
N MET A 102 9.47 1.85 7.81
CA MET A 102 9.54 2.19 6.40
C MET A 102 9.26 3.68 6.14
N MET A 103 8.31 4.27 6.86
CA MET A 103 8.04 5.71 6.77
C MET A 103 9.26 6.54 7.10
N ARG A 104 10.07 6.12 8.10
CA ARG A 104 11.35 6.76 8.40
C ARG A 104 12.31 6.72 7.22
N LYS A 105 12.46 5.55 6.58
CA LYS A 105 13.32 5.36 5.41
C LYS A 105 12.84 6.17 4.20
N LEU A 106 11.52 6.33 4.04
CA LEU A 106 10.89 7.10 2.97
C LEU A 106 10.78 8.61 3.25
N GLY A 107 11.28 9.11 4.40
CA GLY A 107 11.24 10.54 4.72
C GLY A 107 9.87 11.04 5.19
N TRP A 108 9.12 10.20 5.91
CA TRP A 108 7.84 10.51 6.55
C TRP A 108 6.77 11.08 5.58
N PRO A 109 6.45 10.40 4.50
CA PRO A 109 5.32 10.78 3.66
C PRO A 109 4.00 10.68 4.42
N THR A 110 2.98 11.41 3.96
CA THR A 110 1.61 11.25 4.49
C THR A 110 1.11 9.85 4.21
N LEU A 111 0.67 9.14 5.24
CA LEU A 111 0.17 7.77 5.15
C LEU A 111 -1.23 7.65 5.75
N PHE A 112 -2.15 7.05 5.01
CA PHE A 112 -3.45 6.59 5.48
C PHE A 112 -3.44 5.06 5.49
N CYS A 113 -3.49 4.48 6.68
CA CYS A 113 -3.46 3.02 6.88
C CYS A 113 -4.32 2.61 8.08
N ASN A 114 -4.33 1.32 8.38
CA ASN A 114 -5.09 0.71 9.47
C ASN A 114 -4.27 0.70 10.79
N THR A 115 -4.81 0.09 11.84
CA THR A 115 -4.17 -0.01 13.15
C THR A 115 -4.33 -1.43 13.69
N LEU A 116 -3.25 -2.03 14.21
CA LEU A 116 -3.31 -3.27 14.96
C LEU A 116 -3.72 -2.98 16.42
N GLU A 117 -4.43 -3.92 17.00
CA GLU A 117 -4.71 -3.97 18.43
C GLU A 117 -3.78 -5.00 19.09
N THR A 118 -3.11 -4.59 20.15
CA THR A 118 -2.18 -5.45 20.89
C THR A 118 -2.46 -5.36 22.37
N ASP A 119 -2.14 -6.44 23.10
CA ASP A 119 -2.11 -6.41 24.55
C ASP A 119 -0.79 -5.84 25.09
N ALA A 120 -0.64 -5.86 26.42
CA ALA A 120 0.53 -5.31 27.10
C ALA A 120 1.85 -6.05 26.76
N ASP A 121 1.76 -7.32 26.37
CA ASP A 121 2.90 -8.17 26.03
C ASP A 121 3.26 -8.10 24.54
N GLY A 122 2.51 -7.29 23.77
CA GLY A 122 2.70 -7.14 22.34
C GLY A 122 2.05 -8.21 21.47
N THR A 123 1.26 -9.10 22.06
CA THR A 123 0.46 -10.07 21.29
C THR A 123 -0.58 -9.33 20.45
N VAL A 124 -0.66 -9.64 19.16
CA VAL A 124 -1.67 -9.08 18.28
C VAL A 124 -3.02 -9.72 18.60
N THR A 125 -3.96 -8.93 19.09
CA THR A 125 -5.30 -9.37 19.52
C THR A 125 -6.39 -9.05 18.52
N GLY A 126 -6.14 -8.11 17.62
CA GLY A 126 -7.11 -7.67 16.62
C GLY A 126 -6.54 -6.59 15.72
N TYR A 127 -7.44 -6.01 14.95
CA TYR A 127 -7.12 -4.86 14.10
C TYR A 127 -8.35 -3.98 13.94
N ARG A 128 -8.09 -2.74 13.58
CA ARG A 128 -9.13 -1.77 13.26
C ARG A 128 -8.86 -1.17 11.90
N LEU A 129 -9.77 -1.38 10.98
CA LEU A 129 -9.77 -0.67 9.71
C LEU A 129 -10.01 0.82 9.97
N ARG A 130 -9.19 1.67 9.37
CA ARG A 130 -9.43 3.11 9.34
C ARG A 130 -10.80 3.40 8.72
N GLN A 131 -11.09 2.69 7.61
CA GLN A 131 -12.33 2.81 6.87
C GLN A 131 -12.48 1.62 5.93
N GLN A 132 -13.68 1.09 5.77
CA GLN A 132 -13.95 0.11 4.72
C GLN A 132 -13.77 0.75 3.34
N ASP A 133 -13.14 0.03 2.39
CA ASP A 133 -12.78 0.51 1.05
C ASP A 133 -11.98 1.84 1.15
N GLY A 134 -11.00 1.84 2.05
CA GLY A 134 -10.32 3.05 2.52
C GLY A 134 -9.61 3.81 1.41
N LYS A 135 -8.96 3.12 0.48
CA LYS A 135 -8.27 3.71 -0.68
C LYS A 135 -9.25 4.49 -1.56
N LYS A 136 -10.33 3.85 -2.00
CA LYS A 136 -11.37 4.48 -2.83
C LYS A 136 -12.06 5.65 -2.13
N LYS A 137 -12.40 5.49 -0.84
CA LYS A 137 -13.05 6.56 -0.07
C LYS A 137 -12.15 7.77 0.13
N ALA A 138 -10.85 7.55 0.32
CA ALA A 138 -9.88 8.64 0.39
C ALA A 138 -9.82 9.44 -0.92
N VAL A 139 -9.73 8.75 -2.06
CA VAL A 139 -9.78 9.38 -3.39
C VAL A 139 -11.06 10.19 -3.56
N LYS A 140 -12.24 9.61 -3.27
CA LYS A 140 -13.51 10.34 -3.36
C LYS A 140 -13.57 11.57 -2.46
N ALA A 141 -13.06 11.48 -1.24
CA ALA A 141 -13.07 12.59 -0.30
C ALA A 141 -12.18 13.74 -0.79
N LEU A 142 -10.98 13.42 -1.26
CA LEU A 142 -10.06 14.41 -1.81
C LEU A 142 -10.63 15.07 -3.08
N SER A 143 -11.22 14.30 -3.98
CA SER A 143 -11.90 14.82 -5.17
C SER A 143 -13.09 15.73 -4.79
N SER A 144 -13.86 15.37 -3.74
CA SER A 144 -15.02 16.15 -3.30
C SER A 144 -14.67 17.54 -2.76
N ILE A 145 -13.44 17.78 -2.37
CA ILE A 145 -12.95 19.09 -1.92
C ILE A 145 -12.15 19.83 -3.01
N GLY A 146 -12.21 19.35 -4.26
CA GLY A 146 -11.75 20.08 -5.45
C GLY A 146 -10.36 19.72 -5.95
N PHE A 147 -9.75 18.60 -5.44
CA PHE A 147 -8.50 18.12 -6.01
C PHE A 147 -8.75 17.19 -7.20
N SER A 148 -7.91 17.29 -8.21
CA SER A 148 -7.76 16.24 -9.23
C SER A 148 -6.86 15.15 -8.69
N ILE A 149 -7.25 13.88 -8.85
CA ILE A 149 -6.56 12.74 -8.23
C ILE A 149 -5.91 11.85 -9.28
N ILE A 150 -4.62 11.63 -9.14
CA ILE A 150 -3.87 10.62 -9.87
C ILE A 150 -3.57 9.49 -8.90
N ALA A 151 -3.88 8.26 -9.23
CA ALA A 151 -3.65 7.12 -8.34
C ALA A 151 -2.75 6.08 -8.99
N ALA A 152 -1.84 5.48 -8.21
CA ALA A 152 -1.03 4.35 -8.67
C ALA A 152 -1.00 3.22 -7.64
N GLY A 153 -1.04 1.98 -8.14
CA GLY A 153 -1.04 0.75 -7.34
C GLY A 153 -0.67 -0.45 -8.19
N ASP A 154 -0.47 -1.62 -7.58
CA ASP A 154 0.06 -2.82 -8.24
C ASP A 154 -0.91 -4.00 -8.27
N SER A 155 -1.97 -3.97 -7.48
CA SER A 155 -2.76 -5.17 -7.20
C SER A 155 -4.27 -4.96 -7.22
N TYR A 156 -5.05 -6.05 -7.04
CA TYR A 156 -6.51 -6.02 -7.13
C TYR A 156 -7.19 -5.09 -6.12
N ASN A 157 -6.61 -4.94 -4.92
CA ASN A 157 -7.14 -4.03 -3.89
C ASN A 157 -7.02 -2.54 -4.29
N ASP A 158 -6.19 -2.23 -5.32
CA ASP A 158 -6.05 -0.87 -5.85
C ASP A 158 -7.05 -0.54 -6.95
N VAL A 159 -7.62 -1.55 -7.62
CA VAL A 159 -8.50 -1.35 -8.78
C VAL A 159 -9.62 -0.37 -8.49
N SER A 160 -10.24 -0.47 -7.31
CA SER A 160 -11.32 0.44 -6.92
C SER A 160 -10.84 1.89 -6.77
N MET A 161 -9.62 2.08 -6.24
CA MET A 161 -8.96 3.38 -6.15
C MET A 161 -8.62 3.93 -7.53
N LEU A 162 -7.94 3.13 -8.37
CA LEU A 162 -7.51 3.52 -9.71
C LEU A 162 -8.69 3.93 -10.61
N LYS A 163 -9.79 3.18 -10.57
CA LYS A 163 -11.02 3.50 -11.32
C LYS A 163 -11.77 4.72 -10.79
N THR A 164 -11.51 5.15 -9.57
CA THR A 164 -12.21 6.28 -8.95
C THR A 164 -11.43 7.58 -9.12
N ALA A 165 -10.12 7.51 -9.28
CA ALA A 165 -9.26 8.64 -9.57
C ALA A 165 -9.54 9.22 -10.97
N ASP A 166 -9.17 10.48 -11.19
CA ASP A 166 -9.24 11.13 -12.49
C ASP A 166 -8.26 10.47 -13.48
N ALA A 167 -7.11 9.97 -12.97
CA ALA A 167 -6.19 9.11 -13.70
C ALA A 167 -5.69 7.98 -12.81
N GLY A 168 -5.88 6.73 -13.24
CA GLY A 168 -5.36 5.54 -12.57
C GLY A 168 -4.22 4.93 -13.38
N ILE A 169 -3.15 4.49 -12.71
CA ILE A 169 -1.95 3.90 -13.32
C ILE A 169 -1.58 2.62 -12.56
N PHE A 170 -1.36 1.53 -13.24
CA PHE A 170 -0.74 0.35 -12.64
C PHE A 170 0.78 0.47 -12.63
N PHE A 171 1.39 0.10 -11.51
CA PHE A 171 2.83 -0.03 -11.37
C PHE A 171 3.20 -1.49 -11.09
N ARG A 172 3.92 -2.13 -12.02
CA ARG A 172 4.37 -3.54 -11.93
C ARG A 172 3.25 -4.54 -11.59
N PRO A 173 2.04 -4.42 -12.14
CA PRO A 173 0.97 -5.36 -11.82
C PRO A 173 1.28 -6.75 -12.38
N PRO A 174 0.68 -7.83 -11.81
CA PRO A 174 0.66 -9.15 -12.44
C PRO A 174 -0.06 -9.12 -13.78
N ASP A 175 0.35 -9.98 -14.72
CA ASP A 175 -0.24 -10.04 -16.06
C ASP A 175 -1.76 -10.31 -16.04
N THR A 176 -2.24 -11.12 -15.08
CA THR A 176 -3.68 -11.39 -14.89
C THR A 176 -4.51 -10.12 -14.67
N ILE A 177 -3.97 -9.13 -13.99
CA ILE A 177 -4.66 -7.84 -13.76
C ILE A 177 -4.65 -7.00 -15.04
N ILE A 178 -3.56 -7.04 -15.81
CA ILE A 178 -3.46 -6.32 -17.09
C ILE A 178 -4.53 -6.82 -18.05
N ASP A 179 -4.69 -8.13 -18.16
CA ASP A 179 -5.69 -8.75 -19.04
C ASP A 179 -7.13 -8.39 -18.64
N GLU A 180 -7.39 -8.27 -17.34
CA GLU A 180 -8.72 -7.93 -16.82
C GLU A 180 -9.05 -6.44 -16.90
N PHE A 181 -8.04 -5.57 -16.81
CA PHE A 181 -8.20 -4.11 -16.85
C PHE A 181 -7.32 -3.42 -17.89
N PRO A 182 -7.43 -3.80 -19.18
CA PRO A 182 -6.55 -3.30 -20.25
C PRO A 182 -6.67 -1.78 -20.51
N GLN A 183 -7.70 -1.13 -19.99
CA GLN A 183 -7.89 0.31 -20.10
C GLN A 183 -7.06 1.15 -19.13
N ILE A 184 -6.45 0.52 -18.09
CA ILE A 184 -5.60 1.22 -17.13
C ILE A 184 -4.16 1.11 -17.62
N PRO A 185 -3.45 2.24 -17.84
CA PRO A 185 -2.07 2.23 -18.29
C PRO A 185 -1.15 1.52 -17.27
N VAL A 186 -0.14 0.84 -17.79
CA VAL A 186 0.82 0.07 -17.01
C VAL A 186 2.21 0.68 -17.15
N THR A 187 2.89 0.81 -16.02
CA THR A 187 4.29 1.21 -15.94
C THR A 187 5.09 0.17 -15.16
N ARG A 188 6.38 -0.01 -15.48
CA ARG A 188 7.23 -1.01 -14.82
C ARG A 188 8.47 -0.40 -14.18
N GLU A 189 8.85 0.80 -14.61
CA GLU A 189 9.97 1.55 -14.05
C GLU A 189 9.48 2.86 -13.40
N TYR A 190 10.16 3.31 -12.35
CA TYR A 190 9.78 4.56 -11.67
C TYR A 190 9.88 5.79 -12.58
N SER A 191 10.78 5.80 -13.56
CA SER A 191 10.85 6.86 -14.57
C SER A 191 9.61 6.90 -15.45
N GLU A 192 9.09 5.74 -15.84
CA GLU A 192 7.84 5.63 -16.60
C GLU A 192 6.64 6.09 -15.76
N LEU A 193 6.57 5.65 -14.50
CA LEU A 193 5.51 6.05 -13.58
C LEU A 193 5.51 7.57 -13.36
N LEU A 194 6.69 8.16 -13.15
CA LEU A 194 6.82 9.61 -12.97
C LEU A 194 6.33 10.37 -14.20
N THR A 195 6.76 9.94 -15.40
CA THR A 195 6.31 10.54 -16.67
C THR A 195 4.80 10.42 -16.84
N ALA A 196 4.23 9.24 -16.61
CA ALA A 196 2.79 9.02 -16.73
C ALA A 196 1.97 9.90 -15.75
N ILE A 197 2.47 10.09 -14.52
CA ILE A 197 1.87 11.00 -13.54
C ILE A 197 1.93 12.47 -14.04
N GLU A 198 3.07 12.90 -14.57
CA GLU A 198 3.23 14.26 -15.10
C GLU A 198 2.30 14.52 -16.30
N GLU A 199 2.20 13.59 -17.24
CA GLU A 199 1.30 13.69 -18.39
C GLU A 199 -0.17 13.73 -17.94
N ALA A 200 -0.55 12.89 -16.97
CA ALA A 200 -1.90 12.92 -16.42
C ALA A 200 -2.20 14.28 -15.75
N ALA A 201 -1.26 14.84 -14.98
CA ALA A 201 -1.45 16.11 -14.28
C ALA A 201 -1.67 17.31 -15.24
N VAL A 202 -1.21 17.22 -16.47
CA VAL A 202 -1.45 18.25 -17.50
C VAL A 202 -2.83 18.10 -18.14
N THR A 203 -3.37 16.88 -18.13
CA THR A 203 -4.60 16.52 -18.87
C THR A 203 -5.87 16.68 -18.03
N ILE A 204 -5.79 16.60 -16.70
CA ILE A 204 -6.93 16.63 -15.74
C ILE A 204 -7.20 18.00 -15.12
#